data_03f49d9ec76231bbbe8e3715f1ea24f3
#
_entry.id   03f49d9ec76231bbbe8e3715f1ea24f3
#
_cell.length_a   1.000
_cell.length_b   1.000
_cell.length_c   1.000
_cell.angle_alpha   90.00
_cell.angle_beta   90.00
_cell.angle_gamma   90.00
#
_symmetry.space_group_name_H-M   'P 1'
#
loop_
_entity.id
_entity.type
_entity.pdbx_description
1 polymer ?
#
loop_
_entity_poly.entity_id
_entity_poly.type
_entity_poly.pdbx_seq_one_letter_code
_entity_poly.pdbx_strand_id
1 'polypeptide(L)'
;MIYAGVTIIISLVFPRLEYHYLRAYRHGMTVAAAIAVFSSVTSGMLALTGIVFSLAFMMVQFSSIAYSPRLVVWFSRDPVVSHGMGIFSATFIYSLSALVWVDRAGSGSVPFFSTWIVILLVIASVMVLALLVQRLSALQVSGVVAFIGRRGRQVIAEMYPVVLAPGDQRTVENPPDSPKLSDPATQVILHSGEPMAISKYDLQALVELAKQAEGVIDMPLAVGDTVVEGDALLAVHGGRHTLSSAVLRQAIQLEDNRTFDQDPKYAFRLLVDIAIKALSPAINDPTTAVKALDEIEDLLRRIGIRRREVGRITDQGGVLRVIFPAPTWEDFLSLAFDETRFYGATSIQVMRRLRNALYDLESVVPASRQKAIRHYIEHLDVTVKNSINDTEDQTTALQQDRQGLGLSRKREV
;
A
#
# COMPACT_ATOMS: atom_id res chain seq x y z
N MET A 1 -7.59 -15.80 -15.23
CA MET A 1 -7.38 -16.73 -16.36
C MET A 1 -7.68 -18.19 -16.01
N ILE A 2 -7.22 -18.73 -14.89
CA ILE A 2 -7.45 -20.14 -14.49
C ILE A 2 -8.96 -20.49 -14.44
N TYR A 3 -9.79 -19.65 -13.82
CA TYR A 3 -11.24 -19.87 -13.75
C TYR A 3 -11.89 -20.01 -15.13
N ALA A 4 -11.57 -19.12 -16.07
CA ALA A 4 -12.12 -19.17 -17.42
C ALA A 4 -11.72 -20.48 -18.14
N GLY A 5 -10.44 -20.88 -18.05
CA GLY A 5 -9.95 -22.12 -18.66
C GLY A 5 -10.63 -23.35 -18.06
N VAL A 6 -10.68 -23.46 -16.74
CA VAL A 6 -11.35 -24.59 -16.05
C VAL A 6 -12.83 -24.63 -16.39
N THR A 7 -13.50 -23.49 -16.40
CA THR A 7 -14.94 -23.42 -16.71
C THR A 7 -15.24 -23.78 -18.16
N ILE A 8 -14.41 -23.35 -19.11
CA ILE A 8 -14.55 -23.75 -20.51
C ILE A 8 -14.50 -25.29 -20.63
N ILE A 9 -13.53 -25.93 -20.00
CA ILE A 9 -13.40 -27.37 -20.01
C ILE A 9 -14.65 -28.05 -19.40
N ILE A 10 -15.05 -27.61 -18.21
CA ILE A 10 -16.22 -28.16 -17.51
C ILE A 10 -17.49 -27.92 -18.31
N SER A 11 -17.68 -26.71 -18.88
CA SER A 11 -18.89 -26.38 -19.65
C SER A 11 -19.02 -27.13 -20.95
N LEU A 12 -17.92 -27.51 -21.58
CA LEU A 12 -17.94 -28.32 -22.80
C LEU A 12 -18.15 -29.81 -22.50
N VAL A 13 -17.63 -30.30 -21.38
CA VAL A 13 -17.62 -31.74 -21.06
C VAL A 13 -18.85 -32.13 -20.24
N PHE A 14 -19.19 -31.38 -19.17
CA PHE A 14 -20.20 -31.82 -18.22
C PHE A 14 -21.62 -31.91 -18.79
N PRO A 15 -22.18 -30.92 -19.52
CA PRO A 15 -23.51 -31.05 -20.13
C PRO A 15 -23.60 -32.18 -21.16
N ARG A 16 -22.46 -32.48 -21.83
CA ARG A 16 -22.37 -33.61 -22.76
C ARG A 16 -22.41 -34.95 -22.05
N LEU A 17 -21.67 -35.09 -20.95
CA LEU A 17 -21.70 -36.30 -20.10
C LEU A 17 -23.07 -36.50 -19.48
N GLU A 18 -23.68 -35.42 -18.98
CA GLU A 18 -25.03 -35.47 -18.43
C GLU A 18 -26.04 -35.98 -19.47
N TYR A 19 -25.98 -35.44 -20.67
CA TYR A 19 -26.86 -35.86 -21.78
C TYR A 19 -26.69 -37.35 -22.12
N HIS A 20 -25.49 -37.92 -22.09
CA HIS A 20 -25.26 -39.31 -22.45
C HIS A 20 -25.46 -40.29 -21.31
N TYR A 21 -25.11 -39.97 -20.09
CA TYR A 21 -25.05 -40.90 -18.96
C TYR A 21 -26.11 -40.68 -17.88
N LEU A 22 -26.66 -39.47 -17.76
CA LEU A 22 -27.56 -39.09 -16.65
C LEU A 22 -28.99 -38.81 -17.13
N ARG A 23 -29.39 -39.32 -18.29
CA ARG A 23 -30.74 -39.13 -18.87
C ARG A 23 -31.92 -39.59 -17.99
N ALA A 24 -31.67 -40.45 -17.02
CA ALA A 24 -32.71 -40.96 -16.11
C ALA A 24 -33.26 -39.87 -15.16
N TYR A 25 -32.50 -38.82 -14.92
CA TYR A 25 -32.91 -37.70 -14.06
C TYR A 25 -33.64 -36.66 -14.91
N ARG A 26 -34.98 -36.63 -14.79
CA ARG A 26 -35.81 -35.67 -15.51
C ARG A 26 -36.20 -34.50 -14.59
N HIS A 27 -36.11 -33.28 -15.11
CA HIS A 27 -36.70 -32.11 -14.49
C HIS A 27 -38.20 -32.06 -14.74
N GLY A 28 -38.97 -31.56 -13.74
CA GLY A 28 -40.34 -31.13 -13.97
C GLY A 28 -40.45 -29.83 -14.81
N MET A 29 -39.33 -29.26 -15.26
CA MET A 29 -39.27 -28.03 -16.05
C MET A 29 -39.53 -28.35 -17.54
N THR A 30 -40.36 -27.55 -18.19
CA THR A 30 -40.60 -27.63 -19.62
C THR A 30 -39.40 -27.15 -20.42
N VAL A 31 -39.22 -27.65 -21.63
CA VAL A 31 -38.15 -27.22 -22.56
C VAL A 31 -38.18 -25.71 -22.78
N ALA A 32 -39.37 -25.15 -23.00
CA ALA A 32 -39.55 -23.71 -23.21
C ALA A 32 -39.09 -22.89 -21.99
N ALA A 33 -39.41 -23.34 -20.77
CA ALA A 33 -38.98 -22.68 -19.55
C ALA A 33 -37.45 -22.76 -19.36
N ALA A 34 -36.84 -23.92 -19.69
CA ALA A 34 -35.39 -24.10 -19.61
C ALA A 34 -34.63 -23.18 -20.59
N ILE A 35 -35.12 -23.12 -21.85
CA ILE A 35 -34.55 -22.19 -22.86
C ILE A 35 -34.65 -20.76 -22.37
N ALA A 36 -35.83 -20.32 -21.84
CA ALA A 36 -36.02 -18.98 -21.32
C ALA A 36 -35.06 -18.67 -20.16
N VAL A 37 -34.90 -19.58 -19.20
CA VAL A 37 -33.99 -19.39 -18.06
C VAL A 37 -32.53 -19.30 -18.52
N PHE A 38 -32.04 -20.26 -19.28
CA PHE A 38 -30.65 -20.24 -19.72
C PHE A 38 -30.33 -19.05 -20.62
N SER A 39 -31.25 -18.66 -21.53
CA SER A 39 -31.07 -17.48 -22.39
C SER A 39 -31.03 -16.20 -21.56
N SER A 40 -31.94 -16.06 -20.58
CA SER A 40 -31.98 -14.90 -19.69
C SER A 40 -30.72 -14.80 -18.84
N VAL A 41 -30.25 -15.91 -18.28
CA VAL A 41 -28.99 -15.94 -17.51
C VAL A 41 -27.80 -15.60 -18.40
N THR A 42 -27.72 -16.20 -19.60
CA THR A 42 -26.63 -15.93 -20.55
C THR A 42 -26.56 -14.44 -20.90
N SER A 43 -27.70 -13.85 -21.31
CA SER A 43 -27.78 -12.44 -21.70
C SER A 43 -27.51 -11.51 -20.52
N GLY A 44 -28.09 -11.82 -19.36
CA GLY A 44 -27.90 -11.04 -18.13
C GLY A 44 -26.45 -11.07 -17.63
N MET A 45 -25.78 -12.23 -17.68
CA MET A 45 -24.39 -12.37 -17.26
C MET A 45 -23.41 -11.68 -18.22
N LEU A 46 -23.69 -11.67 -19.52
CA LEU A 46 -22.89 -10.92 -20.48
C LEU A 46 -22.96 -9.41 -20.18
N ALA A 47 -24.18 -8.89 -19.98
CA ALA A 47 -24.39 -7.48 -19.63
C ALA A 47 -23.70 -7.14 -18.30
N LEU A 48 -23.87 -7.98 -17.28
CA LEU A 48 -23.27 -7.78 -15.95
C LEU A 48 -21.73 -7.80 -16.02
N THR A 49 -21.14 -8.69 -16.81
CA THR A 49 -19.69 -8.74 -17.02
C THR A 49 -19.18 -7.43 -17.62
N GLY A 50 -19.90 -6.86 -18.59
CA GLY A 50 -19.57 -5.56 -19.19
C GLY A 50 -19.64 -4.40 -18.18
N ILE A 51 -20.67 -4.38 -17.33
CA ILE A 51 -20.81 -3.38 -16.26
C ILE A 51 -19.67 -3.48 -15.26
N VAL A 52 -19.33 -4.70 -14.80
CA VAL A 52 -18.26 -4.91 -13.84
C VAL A 52 -16.89 -4.56 -14.44
N PHE A 53 -16.66 -4.87 -15.71
CA PHE A 53 -15.45 -4.44 -16.40
C PHE A 53 -15.36 -2.90 -16.45
N SER A 54 -16.45 -2.21 -16.78
CA SER A 54 -16.50 -0.74 -16.79
C SER A 54 -16.26 -0.16 -15.40
N LEU A 55 -16.83 -0.76 -14.36
CA LEU A 55 -16.58 -0.37 -12.97
C LEU A 55 -15.12 -0.59 -12.57
N ALA A 56 -14.52 -1.74 -12.91
CA ALA A 56 -13.11 -2.02 -12.64
C ALA A 56 -12.19 -1.01 -13.33
N PHE A 57 -12.48 -0.67 -14.59
CA PHE A 57 -11.74 0.37 -15.32
C PHE A 57 -11.88 1.74 -14.67
N MET A 58 -13.10 2.10 -14.27
CA MET A 58 -13.37 3.36 -13.56
C MET A 58 -12.63 3.41 -12.22
N MET A 59 -12.57 2.30 -11.46
CA MET A 59 -11.79 2.22 -10.22
C MET A 59 -10.31 2.53 -10.45
N VAL A 60 -9.70 1.98 -11.48
CA VAL A 60 -8.31 2.24 -11.85
C VAL A 60 -8.11 3.72 -12.21
N GLN A 61 -9.01 4.28 -13.02
CA GLN A 61 -8.96 5.69 -13.41
C GLN A 61 -9.11 6.63 -12.21
N PHE A 62 -10.12 6.42 -11.35
CA PHE A 62 -10.31 7.23 -10.14
C PHE A 62 -9.11 7.13 -9.20
N SER A 63 -8.53 5.94 -9.02
CA SER A 63 -7.35 5.77 -8.19
C SER A 63 -6.16 6.59 -8.68
N SER A 64 -5.96 6.67 -9.98
CA SER A 64 -4.90 7.48 -10.59
C SER A 64 -5.15 8.99 -10.43
N ILE A 65 -6.41 9.43 -10.64
CA ILE A 65 -6.78 10.85 -10.60
C ILE A 65 -6.90 11.37 -9.17
N ALA A 66 -7.54 10.63 -8.28
CA ALA A 66 -7.86 11.10 -6.93
C ALA A 66 -6.73 10.90 -5.91
N TYR A 67 -5.86 9.88 -6.08
CA TYR A 67 -4.87 9.56 -5.05
C TYR A 67 -3.44 9.74 -5.55
N SER A 68 -2.82 8.69 -6.02
CA SER A 68 -1.48 8.68 -6.59
C SER A 68 -1.37 7.52 -7.57
N PRO A 69 -0.68 7.69 -8.70
CA PRO A 69 -0.41 6.58 -9.63
C PRO A 69 0.21 5.35 -8.93
N ARG A 70 0.94 5.58 -7.84
CA ARG A 70 1.57 4.51 -7.04
C ARG A 70 0.57 3.58 -6.36
N LEU A 71 -0.66 4.05 -6.10
CA LEU A 71 -1.73 3.24 -5.49
C LEU A 71 -2.52 2.41 -6.51
N VAL A 72 -2.45 2.74 -7.80
CA VAL A 72 -3.15 2.01 -8.87
C VAL A 72 -2.78 0.53 -8.86
N VAL A 73 -1.51 0.19 -8.64
CA VAL A 73 -1.03 -1.20 -8.59
C VAL A 73 -1.73 -2.02 -7.51
N TRP A 74 -2.03 -1.41 -6.36
CA TRP A 74 -2.73 -2.08 -5.25
C TRP A 74 -4.20 -2.36 -5.56
N PHE A 75 -4.88 -1.42 -6.23
CA PHE A 75 -6.29 -1.56 -6.59
C PHE A 75 -6.50 -2.43 -7.81
N SER A 76 -5.59 -2.40 -8.78
CA SER A 76 -5.69 -3.25 -9.97
C SER A 76 -5.53 -4.75 -9.68
N ARG A 77 -4.91 -5.09 -8.55
CA ARG A 77 -4.71 -6.47 -8.08
C ARG A 77 -5.75 -6.94 -7.05
N ASP A 78 -6.88 -6.21 -6.89
CA ASP A 78 -7.91 -6.61 -5.94
C ASP A 78 -8.48 -8.00 -6.31
N PRO A 79 -8.37 -8.98 -5.42
CA PRO A 79 -8.82 -10.33 -5.72
C PRO A 79 -10.33 -10.42 -5.92
N VAL A 80 -11.13 -9.56 -5.28
CA VAL A 80 -12.60 -9.56 -5.44
C VAL A 80 -13.00 -9.22 -6.86
N VAL A 81 -12.33 -8.24 -7.49
CA VAL A 81 -12.56 -7.88 -8.90
C VAL A 81 -12.18 -9.04 -9.82
N SER A 82 -10.99 -9.63 -9.62
CA SER A 82 -10.48 -10.71 -10.44
C SER A 82 -11.35 -11.98 -10.33
N HIS A 83 -11.75 -12.36 -9.10
CA HIS A 83 -12.63 -13.50 -8.86
C HIS A 83 -14.05 -13.23 -9.38
N GLY A 84 -14.55 -12.00 -9.21
CA GLY A 84 -15.85 -11.59 -9.71
C GLY A 84 -15.96 -11.74 -11.22
N MET A 85 -15.02 -11.17 -11.96
CA MET A 85 -14.95 -11.33 -13.42
C MET A 85 -14.87 -12.81 -13.83
N GLY A 86 -14.12 -13.62 -13.07
CA GLY A 86 -14.02 -15.06 -13.31
C GLY A 86 -15.37 -15.78 -13.15
N ILE A 87 -16.10 -15.48 -12.05
CA ILE A 87 -17.41 -16.11 -11.77
C ILE A 87 -18.46 -15.68 -12.78
N PHE A 88 -18.53 -14.38 -13.14
CA PHE A 88 -19.49 -13.90 -14.14
C PHE A 88 -19.24 -14.51 -15.52
N SER A 89 -17.99 -14.54 -15.97
CA SER A 89 -17.61 -15.20 -17.22
C SER A 89 -17.90 -16.70 -17.18
N ALA A 90 -17.65 -17.36 -16.04
CA ALA A 90 -17.96 -18.75 -15.83
C ALA A 90 -19.46 -19.03 -15.95
N THR A 91 -20.29 -18.23 -15.31
CA THR A 91 -21.75 -18.34 -15.37
C THR A 91 -22.28 -18.15 -16.79
N PHE A 92 -21.76 -17.14 -17.49
CA PHE A 92 -22.06 -16.90 -18.90
C PHE A 92 -21.74 -18.09 -19.79
N ILE A 93 -20.49 -18.56 -19.76
CA ILE A 93 -20.00 -19.66 -20.62
C ILE A 93 -20.75 -20.96 -20.31
N TYR A 94 -20.95 -21.25 -19.02
CA TYR A 94 -21.63 -22.48 -18.62
C TYR A 94 -23.09 -22.48 -19.03
N SER A 95 -23.85 -21.38 -18.81
CA SER A 95 -25.25 -21.30 -19.19
C SER A 95 -25.45 -21.34 -20.70
N LEU A 96 -24.54 -20.71 -21.48
CA LEU A 96 -24.53 -20.77 -22.92
C LEU A 96 -24.29 -22.22 -23.43
N SER A 97 -23.33 -22.92 -22.82
CA SER A 97 -23.03 -24.31 -23.15
C SER A 97 -24.20 -25.23 -22.80
N ALA A 98 -24.79 -25.09 -21.62
CA ALA A 98 -25.95 -25.85 -21.18
C ALA A 98 -27.18 -25.66 -22.11
N LEU A 99 -27.38 -24.44 -22.60
CA LEU A 99 -28.46 -24.10 -23.54
C LEU A 99 -28.39 -24.94 -24.83
N VAL A 100 -27.20 -25.22 -25.34
CA VAL A 100 -27.00 -26.04 -26.55
C VAL A 100 -27.48 -27.50 -26.38
N TRP A 101 -27.54 -27.95 -25.10
CA TRP A 101 -27.95 -29.34 -24.79
C TRP A 101 -29.41 -29.47 -24.37
N VAL A 102 -30.18 -28.35 -24.31
CA VAL A 102 -31.62 -28.36 -24.08
C VAL A 102 -32.30 -28.82 -25.37
N ASP A 103 -33.20 -29.81 -25.25
CA ASP A 103 -33.98 -30.36 -26.36
C ASP A 103 -33.14 -30.82 -27.58
N ARG A 104 -31.90 -31.20 -27.32
CA ARG A 104 -31.01 -31.59 -28.42
C ARG A 104 -31.59 -32.76 -29.23
N ALA A 105 -31.66 -32.59 -30.55
CA ALA A 105 -32.26 -33.53 -31.51
C ALA A 105 -33.74 -33.86 -31.25
N GLY A 106 -34.52 -32.89 -30.68
CA GLY A 106 -35.95 -33.10 -30.41
C GLY A 106 -36.21 -34.10 -29.29
N SER A 107 -35.27 -34.28 -28.37
CA SER A 107 -35.35 -35.26 -27.29
C SER A 107 -36.35 -34.91 -26.18
N GLY A 108 -36.87 -33.69 -26.13
CA GLY A 108 -37.69 -33.17 -25.05
C GLY A 108 -37.01 -33.14 -23.69
N SER A 109 -35.68 -33.31 -23.65
CA SER A 109 -34.93 -33.42 -22.40
C SER A 109 -34.30 -32.10 -21.99
N VAL A 110 -34.32 -31.82 -20.65
CA VAL A 110 -33.67 -30.67 -20.02
C VAL A 110 -32.57 -31.21 -19.10
N PRO A 111 -31.32 -30.69 -19.20
CA PRO A 111 -30.24 -31.09 -18.34
C PRO A 111 -30.52 -30.79 -16.87
N PHE A 112 -30.63 -31.79 -16.01
CA PHE A 112 -31.02 -31.65 -14.58
C PHE A 112 -29.93 -31.00 -13.75
N PHE A 113 -28.74 -31.59 -13.78
CA PHE A 113 -27.60 -31.10 -12.97
C PHE A 113 -27.06 -29.78 -13.46
N SER A 114 -27.01 -29.58 -14.79
CA SER A 114 -26.60 -28.30 -15.37
C SER A 114 -27.51 -27.15 -14.97
N THR A 115 -28.81 -27.39 -14.80
CA THR A 115 -29.75 -26.37 -14.31
C THR A 115 -29.39 -25.94 -12.88
N TRP A 116 -29.13 -26.90 -11.98
CA TRP A 116 -28.74 -26.58 -10.60
C TRP A 116 -27.38 -25.88 -10.53
N ILE A 117 -26.42 -26.29 -11.36
CA ILE A 117 -25.12 -25.61 -11.46
C ILE A 117 -25.29 -24.14 -11.89
N VAL A 118 -26.12 -23.88 -12.91
CA VAL A 118 -26.40 -22.50 -13.35
C VAL A 118 -27.06 -21.68 -12.23
N ILE A 119 -28.02 -22.25 -11.48
CA ILE A 119 -28.66 -21.57 -10.35
C ILE A 119 -27.61 -21.22 -9.29
N LEU A 120 -26.72 -22.16 -8.91
CA LEU A 120 -25.67 -21.91 -7.94
C LEU A 120 -24.68 -20.84 -8.41
N LEU A 121 -24.31 -20.87 -9.69
CA LEU A 121 -23.43 -19.86 -10.29
C LEU A 121 -24.10 -18.47 -10.32
N VAL A 122 -25.41 -18.37 -10.57
CA VAL A 122 -26.16 -17.11 -10.48
C VAL A 122 -26.17 -16.59 -9.04
N ILE A 123 -26.44 -17.44 -8.06
CA ILE A 123 -26.39 -17.05 -6.63
C ILE A 123 -24.98 -16.56 -6.26
N ALA A 124 -23.94 -17.29 -6.64
CA ALA A 124 -22.56 -16.87 -6.43
C ALA A 124 -22.26 -15.51 -7.10
N SER A 125 -22.75 -15.31 -8.32
CA SER A 125 -22.62 -14.04 -9.05
C SER A 125 -23.29 -12.87 -8.32
N VAL A 126 -24.49 -13.05 -7.79
CA VAL A 126 -25.19 -12.02 -7.00
C VAL A 126 -24.41 -11.71 -5.71
N MET A 127 -23.89 -12.72 -5.01
CA MET A 127 -23.06 -12.50 -3.81
C MET A 127 -21.79 -11.73 -4.12
N VAL A 128 -21.11 -12.09 -5.20
CA VAL A 128 -19.88 -11.39 -5.63
C VAL A 128 -20.18 -9.96 -6.07
N LEU A 129 -21.30 -9.73 -6.75
CA LEU A 129 -21.74 -8.37 -7.09
C LEU A 129 -21.96 -7.51 -5.83
N ALA A 130 -22.60 -8.06 -4.80
CA ALA A 130 -22.76 -7.34 -3.52
C ALA A 130 -21.42 -7.01 -2.87
N LEU A 131 -20.46 -7.94 -2.90
CA LEU A 131 -19.08 -7.70 -2.42
C LEU A 131 -18.37 -6.62 -3.24
N LEU A 132 -18.52 -6.61 -4.56
CA LEU A 132 -17.95 -5.57 -5.42
C LEU A 132 -18.50 -4.19 -5.11
N VAL A 133 -19.82 -4.06 -4.90
CA VAL A 133 -20.46 -2.79 -4.50
C VAL A 133 -19.92 -2.31 -3.16
N GLN A 134 -19.74 -3.19 -2.18
CA GLN A 134 -19.13 -2.83 -0.90
C GLN A 134 -17.66 -2.38 -1.05
N ARG A 135 -16.91 -3.03 -1.93
CA ARG A 135 -15.51 -2.63 -2.22
C ARG A 135 -15.41 -1.27 -2.88
N LEU A 136 -16.34 -0.92 -3.78
CA LEU A 136 -16.41 0.42 -4.37
C LEU A 136 -16.56 1.51 -3.29
N SER A 137 -17.40 1.28 -2.30
CA SER A 137 -17.57 2.21 -1.18
C SER A 137 -16.28 2.37 -0.34
N ALA A 138 -15.46 1.33 -0.24
CA ALA A 138 -14.16 1.38 0.48
C ALA A 138 -13.08 2.18 -0.26
N LEU A 139 -13.27 2.49 -1.54
CA LEU A 139 -12.36 3.32 -2.34
C LEU A 139 -12.60 4.84 -2.14
N GLN A 140 -13.48 5.23 -1.26
CA GLN A 140 -13.56 6.64 -0.86
C GLN A 140 -12.21 7.09 -0.26
N VAL A 141 -11.86 8.35 -0.45
CA VAL A 141 -10.58 8.93 -0.01
C VAL A 141 -10.26 8.57 1.44
N SER A 142 -11.25 8.67 2.32
CA SER A 142 -11.12 8.33 3.74
C SER A 142 -10.72 6.87 3.97
N GLY A 143 -11.20 5.93 3.15
CA GLY A 143 -10.84 4.52 3.23
C GLY A 143 -9.39 4.25 2.83
N VAL A 144 -8.91 4.92 1.79
CA VAL A 144 -7.53 4.81 1.30
C VAL A 144 -6.54 5.42 2.29
N VAL A 145 -6.82 6.63 2.80
CA VAL A 145 -6.00 7.29 3.83
C VAL A 145 -5.88 6.41 5.07
N ALA A 146 -7.00 5.88 5.57
CA ALA A 146 -6.99 4.96 6.72
C ALA A 146 -6.27 3.63 6.43
N PHE A 147 -6.33 3.11 5.21
CA PHE A 147 -5.57 1.92 4.81
C PHE A 147 -4.07 2.17 4.87
N ILE A 148 -3.59 3.29 4.28
CA ILE A 148 -2.17 3.66 4.30
C ILE A 148 -1.70 3.85 5.74
N GLY A 149 -2.48 4.54 6.58
CA GLY A 149 -2.18 4.72 7.99
C GLY A 149 -2.06 3.39 8.75
N ARG A 150 -2.98 2.44 8.52
CA ARG A 150 -2.89 1.09 9.13
C ARG A 150 -1.62 0.35 8.71
N ARG A 151 -1.26 0.40 7.42
CA ARG A 151 -0.01 -0.23 6.94
C ARG A 151 1.22 0.46 7.52
N GLY A 152 1.23 1.79 7.56
CA GLY A 152 2.31 2.56 8.18
C GLY A 152 2.51 2.19 9.66
N ARG A 153 1.41 2.10 10.44
CA ARG A 153 1.46 1.66 11.85
C ARG A 153 2.07 0.27 12.00
N GLN A 154 1.67 -0.66 11.14
CA GLN A 154 2.19 -2.03 11.15
C GLN A 154 3.70 -2.04 10.88
N VAL A 155 4.15 -1.41 9.80
CA VAL A 155 5.56 -1.37 9.41
C VAL A 155 6.41 -0.67 10.49
N ILE A 156 5.92 0.44 11.07
CA ILE A 156 6.61 1.12 12.17
C ILE A 156 6.74 0.20 13.39
N ALA A 157 5.72 -0.59 13.73
CA ALA A 157 5.77 -1.51 14.85
C ALA A 157 6.75 -2.66 14.62
N GLU A 158 6.83 -3.17 13.39
CA GLU A 158 7.75 -4.23 12.99
C GLU A 158 9.21 -3.74 12.92
N MET A 159 9.44 -2.57 12.31
CA MET A 159 10.80 -2.03 12.14
C MET A 159 11.38 -1.43 13.42
N TYR A 160 10.54 -0.82 14.26
CA TYR A 160 10.95 -0.12 15.47
C TYR A 160 10.16 -0.63 16.69
N PRO A 161 10.41 -1.88 17.15
CA PRO A 161 9.59 -2.52 18.20
C PRO A 161 9.77 -1.87 19.59
N VAL A 162 10.93 -1.23 19.86
CA VAL A 162 11.25 -0.70 21.19
C VAL A 162 10.67 0.70 21.36
N VAL A 163 9.76 0.85 22.32
CA VAL A 163 9.22 2.15 22.74
C VAL A 163 10.09 2.72 23.86
N LEU A 164 10.46 3.99 23.74
CA LEU A 164 11.25 4.71 24.74
C LEU A 164 10.38 4.99 25.98
N ALA A 165 10.94 4.79 27.17
CA ALA A 165 10.28 5.21 28.40
C ALA A 165 10.26 6.75 28.49
N PRO A 166 9.24 7.36 29.12
CA PRO A 166 9.23 8.80 29.40
C PRO A 166 10.49 9.18 30.18
N GLY A 167 11.28 10.13 29.63
CA GLY A 167 12.54 10.56 30.24
C GLY A 167 13.78 9.75 29.87
N ASP A 168 13.66 8.73 29.01
CA ASP A 168 14.83 8.01 28.51
C ASP A 168 15.63 8.91 27.57
N GLN A 169 16.81 9.34 28.05
CA GLN A 169 17.75 10.16 27.28
C GLN A 169 18.66 9.34 26.35
N ARG A 170 18.51 8.01 26.33
CA ARG A 170 19.32 7.12 25.48
C ARG A 170 18.85 7.10 24.03
N THR A 171 18.38 8.23 23.53
CA THR A 171 18.17 8.42 22.10
C THR A 171 19.55 8.56 21.46
N VAL A 172 20.12 7.45 21.03
CA VAL A 172 21.28 7.47 20.14
C VAL A 172 20.79 7.94 18.78
N GLU A 173 20.67 9.26 18.62
CA GLU A 173 20.13 9.85 17.40
C GLU A 173 21.20 10.26 16.39
N ASN A 174 22.45 10.34 16.84
CA ASN A 174 23.54 10.53 15.91
C ASN A 174 24.37 9.24 15.91
N PRO A 175 24.40 8.50 14.79
CA PRO A 175 25.56 7.67 14.59
C PRO A 175 26.73 8.67 14.60
N PRO A 176 27.81 8.41 15.34
CA PRO A 176 29.07 9.02 14.97
C PRO A 176 29.23 8.81 13.48
N ASP A 177 29.79 9.78 12.76
CA ASP A 177 30.06 9.71 11.32
C ASP A 177 30.26 8.28 10.89
N SER A 178 29.61 7.86 9.79
CA SER A 178 29.65 6.46 9.29
C SER A 178 31.04 5.93 9.58
N PRO A 179 31.22 4.80 10.29
CA PRO A 179 32.55 4.36 10.60
C PRO A 179 33.27 4.38 9.28
N LYS A 180 34.37 5.14 9.20
CA LYS A 180 35.25 5.00 8.05
C LYS A 180 35.60 3.54 8.09
N LEU A 181 35.01 2.75 7.21
CA LEU A 181 35.37 1.35 7.05
C LEU A 181 36.84 1.37 6.72
N SER A 182 37.68 1.09 7.72
CA SER A 182 39.13 1.22 7.62
C SER A 182 39.67 0.26 6.59
N ASP A 183 38.95 -0.84 6.39
CA ASP A 183 39.36 -1.90 5.47
C ASP A 183 38.72 -1.69 4.07
N PRO A 184 39.48 -1.94 3.00
CA PRO A 184 38.96 -1.86 1.66
C PRO A 184 37.86 -2.90 1.41
N ALA A 185 36.97 -2.63 0.47
CA ALA A 185 36.02 -3.61 0.02
C ALA A 185 36.72 -4.79 -0.64
N THR A 186 36.54 -5.98 -0.10
CA THR A 186 37.08 -7.23 -0.63
C THR A 186 36.17 -7.86 -1.68
N GLN A 187 34.86 -7.56 -1.62
CA GLN A 187 33.88 -8.05 -2.57
C GLN A 187 32.77 -7.00 -2.73
N VAL A 188 32.33 -6.72 -3.96
CA VAL A 188 31.21 -5.82 -4.26
C VAL A 188 30.22 -6.56 -5.14
N ILE A 189 28.94 -6.48 -4.82
CA ILE A 189 27.85 -7.05 -5.59
C ILE A 189 27.13 -5.90 -6.30
N LEU A 190 27.15 -5.91 -7.62
CA LEU A 190 26.51 -4.90 -8.44
C LEU A 190 25.14 -5.39 -8.93
N HIS A 191 24.21 -4.46 -9.07
CA HIS A 191 22.95 -4.71 -9.77
C HIS A 191 23.19 -4.86 -11.27
N SER A 192 22.48 -5.79 -11.90
CA SER A 192 22.42 -5.90 -13.35
C SER A 192 20.99 -6.18 -13.79
N GLY A 193 20.52 -5.43 -14.76
CA GLY A 193 19.16 -5.53 -15.29
C GLY A 193 18.42 -4.20 -15.25
N GLU A 194 17.10 -4.28 -15.38
CA GLU A 194 16.21 -3.11 -15.37
C GLU A 194 16.21 -2.41 -13.99
N PRO A 195 15.85 -1.11 -13.95
CA PRO A 195 15.69 -0.39 -12.68
C PRO A 195 14.67 -1.07 -11.77
N MET A 196 15.05 -1.35 -10.53
CA MET A 196 14.19 -1.98 -9.52
C MET A 196 14.25 -1.20 -8.20
N ALA A 197 13.26 -1.39 -7.34
CA ALA A 197 13.25 -0.83 -5.99
C ALA A 197 13.70 -1.89 -4.97
N ILE A 198 14.52 -1.48 -4.00
CA ILE A 198 14.85 -2.32 -2.86
C ILE A 198 13.62 -2.40 -1.96
N SER A 199 13.03 -3.59 -1.83
CA SER A 199 11.83 -3.79 -1.00
C SER A 199 12.18 -4.27 0.40
N LYS A 200 13.22 -5.09 0.55
CA LYS A 200 13.57 -5.69 1.83
C LYS A 200 15.02 -6.17 1.88
N TYR A 201 15.61 -6.09 3.07
CA TYR A 201 16.86 -6.74 3.45
C TYR A 201 16.59 -7.89 4.42
N ASP A 202 17.15 -9.05 4.19
CA ASP A 202 17.23 -10.10 5.20
C ASP A 202 18.42 -9.81 6.12
N LEU A 203 18.17 -8.95 7.12
CA LEU A 203 19.20 -8.50 8.05
C LEU A 203 19.82 -9.65 8.84
N GLN A 204 19.06 -10.70 9.11
CA GLN A 204 19.53 -11.86 9.85
C GLN A 204 20.49 -12.70 9.00
N ALA A 205 20.13 -12.95 7.75
CA ALA A 205 21.01 -13.60 6.79
C ALA A 205 22.30 -12.78 6.54
N LEU A 206 22.18 -11.45 6.39
CA LEU A 206 23.32 -10.56 6.19
C LEU A 206 24.31 -10.61 7.39
N VAL A 207 23.82 -10.65 8.64
CA VAL A 207 24.68 -10.80 9.82
C VAL A 207 25.43 -12.12 9.81
N GLU A 208 24.75 -13.22 9.48
CA GLU A 208 25.42 -14.54 9.41
C GLU A 208 26.42 -14.63 8.26
N LEU A 209 26.12 -14.01 7.11
CA LEU A 209 27.06 -13.91 5.98
C LEU A 209 28.28 -13.06 6.35
N ALA A 210 28.09 -11.93 7.04
CA ALA A 210 29.21 -11.10 7.51
C ALA A 210 30.12 -11.85 8.52
N LYS A 211 29.52 -12.69 9.38
CA LYS A 211 30.30 -13.57 10.27
C LYS A 211 31.13 -14.61 9.48
N GLN A 212 30.48 -15.26 8.49
CA GLN A 212 31.18 -16.24 7.64
C GLN A 212 32.33 -15.62 6.85
N ALA A 213 32.14 -14.37 6.39
CA ALA A 213 33.23 -13.63 5.73
C ALA A 213 34.31 -13.15 6.69
N GLU A 214 34.07 -13.14 8.01
CA GLU A 214 34.88 -12.44 9.04
C GLU A 214 35.02 -10.94 8.75
N GLY A 215 33.93 -10.30 8.20
CA GLY A 215 33.92 -8.93 7.73
C GLY A 215 32.67 -8.14 8.16
N VAL A 216 32.52 -6.99 7.52
CA VAL A 216 31.35 -6.11 7.64
C VAL A 216 30.71 -5.97 6.27
N ILE A 217 29.40 -6.15 6.20
CA ILE A 217 28.62 -5.89 4.99
C ILE A 217 28.08 -4.46 5.06
N ASP A 218 28.41 -3.66 4.06
CA ASP A 218 27.91 -2.30 3.86
C ASP A 218 26.89 -2.29 2.72
N MET A 219 25.69 -1.77 3.05
CA MET A 219 24.59 -1.59 2.11
C MET A 219 24.53 -0.10 1.74
N PRO A 220 25.00 0.34 0.57
CA PRO A 220 25.09 1.77 0.25
C PRO A 220 23.72 2.44 0.02
N LEU A 221 22.70 1.65 -0.25
CA LEU A 221 21.35 2.12 -0.58
C LEU A 221 20.37 1.77 0.53
N ALA A 222 19.31 2.56 0.69
CA ALA A 222 18.26 2.32 1.68
C ALA A 222 17.13 1.48 1.08
N VAL A 223 16.34 0.82 1.95
CA VAL A 223 15.05 0.26 1.53
C VAL A 223 14.17 1.38 0.98
N GLY A 224 13.58 1.14 -0.21
CA GLY A 224 12.81 2.09 -0.97
C GLY A 224 13.61 2.87 -2.02
N ASP A 225 14.92 2.75 -2.05
CA ASP A 225 15.73 3.35 -3.12
C ASP A 225 15.60 2.55 -4.42
N THR A 226 15.75 3.24 -5.54
CA THR A 226 15.81 2.61 -6.86
C THR A 226 17.24 2.27 -7.19
N VAL A 227 17.48 1.05 -7.61
CA VAL A 227 18.76 0.57 -8.13
C VAL A 227 18.73 0.53 -9.65
N VAL A 228 19.80 0.93 -10.28
CA VAL A 228 19.99 0.87 -11.74
C VAL A 228 21.21 0.01 -12.08
N GLU A 229 21.36 -0.30 -13.37
CA GLU A 229 22.51 -1.09 -13.85
C GLU A 229 23.84 -0.51 -13.35
N GLY A 230 24.65 -1.34 -12.72
CA GLY A 230 25.96 -1.00 -12.18
C GLY A 230 25.97 -0.44 -10.77
N ASP A 231 24.84 -0.16 -10.14
CA ASP A 231 24.78 0.25 -8.75
C ASP A 231 25.27 -0.85 -7.81
N ALA A 232 26.00 -0.47 -6.77
CA ALA A 232 26.41 -1.40 -5.73
C ALA A 232 25.22 -1.74 -4.83
N LEU A 233 24.84 -3.01 -4.80
CA LEU A 233 23.82 -3.53 -3.88
C LEU A 233 24.38 -3.70 -2.47
N LEU A 234 25.60 -4.21 -2.36
CA LEU A 234 26.34 -4.33 -1.12
C LEU A 234 27.85 -4.43 -1.36
N ALA A 235 28.63 -4.11 -0.34
CA ALA A 235 30.07 -4.32 -0.29
C ALA A 235 30.44 -5.08 0.99
N VAL A 236 31.38 -6.02 0.87
CA VAL A 236 31.99 -6.73 2.01
C VAL A 236 33.33 -6.10 2.30
N HIS A 237 33.57 -5.65 3.54
CA HIS A 237 34.78 -5.00 3.97
C HIS A 237 35.53 -5.88 4.99
N GLY A 238 36.83 -5.94 4.90
CA GLY A 238 37.69 -6.66 5.85
C GLY A 238 37.51 -8.19 5.86
N GLY A 239 36.76 -8.72 4.88
CA GLY A 239 36.44 -10.15 4.79
C GLY A 239 37.68 -10.99 4.44
N ARG A 240 37.89 -12.07 5.20
CA ARG A 240 38.92 -13.05 4.92
C ARG A 240 38.49 -14.16 3.98
N HIS A 241 37.16 -14.36 3.87
CA HIS A 241 36.57 -15.39 3.03
C HIS A 241 35.62 -14.77 2.00
N THR A 242 35.80 -15.15 0.74
CA THR A 242 34.89 -14.73 -0.33
C THR A 242 33.59 -15.55 -0.30
N LEU A 243 32.48 -14.88 -0.32
CA LEU A 243 31.14 -15.49 -0.32
C LEU A 243 30.58 -15.64 -1.74
N SER A 244 29.70 -16.60 -1.92
CA SER A 244 28.97 -16.72 -3.20
C SER A 244 28.13 -15.45 -3.47
N SER A 245 28.34 -14.84 -4.64
CA SER A 245 27.56 -13.67 -5.08
C SER A 245 26.06 -13.95 -5.15
N ALA A 246 25.66 -15.19 -5.48
CA ALA A 246 24.27 -15.60 -5.52
C ALA A 246 23.63 -15.59 -4.12
N VAL A 247 24.35 -16.07 -3.10
CA VAL A 247 23.87 -16.08 -1.71
C VAL A 247 23.76 -14.67 -1.16
N LEU A 248 24.75 -13.80 -1.43
CA LEU A 248 24.68 -12.38 -1.04
C LEU A 248 23.48 -11.67 -1.69
N ARG A 249 23.21 -11.92 -2.96
CA ARG A 249 22.05 -11.34 -3.67
C ARG A 249 20.72 -11.81 -3.10
N GLN A 250 20.60 -13.06 -2.64
CA GLN A 250 19.36 -13.60 -2.05
C GLN A 250 18.95 -12.88 -0.75
N ALA A 251 19.89 -12.23 -0.06
CA ALA A 251 19.58 -11.44 1.12
C ALA A 251 18.96 -10.06 0.81
N ILE A 252 18.84 -9.71 -0.48
CA ILE A 252 18.24 -8.44 -0.95
C ILE A 252 17.05 -8.76 -1.83
N GLN A 253 15.89 -8.31 -1.45
CA GLN A 253 14.68 -8.42 -2.27
C GLN A 253 14.48 -7.16 -3.09
N LEU A 254 14.39 -7.32 -4.41
CA LEU A 254 14.11 -6.27 -5.37
C LEU A 254 12.72 -6.49 -5.96
N GLU A 255 11.99 -5.39 -6.21
CA GLU A 255 10.65 -5.38 -6.79
C GLU A 255 10.55 -4.27 -7.86
N ASP A 256 9.63 -4.44 -8.82
CA ASP A 256 9.40 -3.42 -9.86
C ASP A 256 8.93 -2.08 -9.27
N ASN A 257 8.31 -2.11 -8.11
CA ASN A 257 7.74 -0.94 -7.46
C ASN A 257 8.06 -0.95 -5.97
N ARG A 258 8.16 0.24 -5.37
CA ARG A 258 8.30 0.43 -3.94
C ARG A 258 7.11 -0.19 -3.19
N THR A 259 7.39 -0.89 -2.11
CA THR A 259 6.40 -1.58 -1.26
C THR A 259 6.38 -1.00 0.15
N PHE A 260 5.46 -1.49 0.99
CA PHE A 260 5.46 -1.15 2.42
C PHE A 260 6.45 -2.00 3.24
N ASP A 261 7.06 -3.02 2.63
CA ASP A 261 7.92 -3.93 3.35
C ASP A 261 9.18 -3.21 3.83
N GLN A 262 9.44 -3.21 5.13
CA GLN A 262 10.53 -2.51 5.79
C GLN A 262 10.69 -1.01 5.44
N ASP A 263 9.67 -0.37 4.87
CA ASP A 263 9.73 1.03 4.43
C ASP A 263 8.61 1.89 5.03
N PRO A 264 8.76 2.39 6.26
CA PRO A 264 7.77 3.30 6.84
C PRO A 264 7.68 4.64 6.10
N LYS A 265 8.75 5.10 5.44
CA LYS A 265 8.76 6.34 4.62
C LYS A 265 7.72 6.29 3.51
N TYR A 266 7.44 5.09 2.97
CA TYR A 266 6.48 4.94 1.88
C TYR A 266 5.06 5.29 2.31
N ALA A 267 4.65 4.95 3.54
CA ALA A 267 3.36 5.35 4.08
C ALA A 267 3.24 6.89 4.18
N PHE A 268 4.28 7.56 4.70
CA PHE A 268 4.32 9.02 4.74
C PHE A 268 4.24 9.62 3.34
N ARG A 269 5.05 9.13 2.40
CA ARG A 269 5.04 9.65 1.02
C ARG A 269 3.66 9.56 0.38
N LEU A 270 2.97 8.44 0.52
CA LEU A 270 1.62 8.26 -0.04
C LEU A 270 0.59 9.19 0.61
N LEU A 271 0.65 9.39 1.92
CA LEU A 271 -0.24 10.34 2.62
C LEU A 271 0.02 11.78 2.20
N VAL A 272 1.29 12.15 2.06
CA VAL A 272 1.69 13.48 1.57
C VAL A 272 1.27 13.66 0.11
N ASP A 273 1.45 12.67 -0.76
CA ASP A 273 0.98 12.72 -2.16
C ASP A 273 -0.54 13.00 -2.22
N ILE A 274 -1.33 12.36 -1.34
CA ILE A 274 -2.77 12.62 -1.25
C ILE A 274 -3.04 14.04 -0.75
N ALA A 275 -2.33 14.50 0.29
CA ALA A 275 -2.53 15.83 0.84
C ALA A 275 -2.21 16.93 -0.19
N ILE A 276 -1.06 16.87 -0.84
CA ILE A 276 -0.66 17.89 -1.83
C ILE A 276 -1.55 17.87 -3.08
N LYS A 277 -2.03 16.70 -3.47
CA LYS A 277 -2.98 16.57 -4.57
C LYS A 277 -4.33 17.19 -4.22
N ALA A 278 -4.83 16.95 -3.00
CA ALA A 278 -6.05 17.57 -2.50
C ALA A 278 -5.92 19.10 -2.45
N LEU A 279 -4.73 19.61 -2.16
CA LEU A 279 -4.42 21.06 -2.11
C LEU A 279 -4.12 21.68 -3.47
N SER A 280 -4.09 20.90 -4.54
CA SER A 280 -3.86 21.43 -5.88
C SER A 280 -5.02 22.35 -6.31
N PRO A 281 -4.74 23.42 -7.12
CA PRO A 281 -5.79 24.33 -7.58
C PRO A 281 -6.95 23.66 -8.32
N ALA A 282 -6.71 22.50 -8.93
CA ALA A 282 -7.71 21.75 -9.67
C ALA A 282 -8.72 20.99 -8.78
N ILE A 283 -8.28 20.59 -7.57
CA ILE A 283 -9.11 19.81 -6.63
C ILE A 283 -9.61 20.69 -5.49
N ASN A 284 -8.71 21.44 -4.85
CA ASN A 284 -8.98 22.39 -3.76
C ASN A 284 -9.87 21.79 -2.65
N ASP A 285 -9.43 20.67 -2.07
CA ASP A 285 -10.11 19.97 -0.97
C ASP A 285 -9.24 19.94 0.30
N PRO A 286 -9.20 21.03 1.08
CA PRO A 286 -8.43 21.09 2.33
C PRO A 286 -8.84 20.05 3.36
N THR A 287 -10.11 19.61 3.34
CA THR A 287 -10.62 18.60 4.30
C THR A 287 -9.95 17.25 4.09
N THR A 288 -9.73 16.84 2.84
CA THR A 288 -8.97 15.63 2.53
C THR A 288 -7.51 15.77 2.94
N ALA A 289 -6.90 16.93 2.75
CA ALA A 289 -5.53 17.18 3.22
C ALA A 289 -5.43 17.08 4.76
N VAL A 290 -6.41 17.62 5.49
CA VAL A 290 -6.49 17.48 6.95
C VAL A 290 -6.59 16.02 7.38
N LYS A 291 -7.41 15.21 6.73
CA LYS A 291 -7.51 13.77 7.02
C LYS A 291 -6.18 13.02 6.79
N ALA A 292 -5.45 13.38 5.75
CA ALA A 292 -4.12 12.83 5.52
C ALA A 292 -3.14 13.26 6.62
N LEU A 293 -3.20 14.52 7.07
CA LEU A 293 -2.41 15.04 8.18
C LEU A 293 -2.73 14.34 9.51
N ASP A 294 -3.98 13.93 9.76
CA ASP A 294 -4.34 13.16 10.95
C ASP A 294 -3.58 11.83 11.02
N GLU A 295 -3.50 11.11 9.90
CA GLU A 295 -2.74 9.87 9.82
C GLU A 295 -1.21 10.12 9.87
N ILE A 296 -0.73 11.18 9.22
CA ILE A 296 0.68 11.58 9.27
C ILE A 296 1.11 11.87 10.71
N GLU A 297 0.29 12.63 11.46
CA GLU A 297 0.56 12.91 12.89
C GLU A 297 0.61 11.63 13.71
N ASP A 298 -0.35 10.71 13.56
CA ASP A 298 -0.35 9.43 14.29
C ASP A 298 0.91 8.61 13.98
N LEU A 299 1.33 8.55 12.73
CA LEU A 299 2.56 7.85 12.35
C LEU A 299 3.80 8.53 12.95
N LEU A 300 3.88 9.86 12.91
CA LEU A 300 4.99 10.62 13.52
C LEU A 300 5.04 10.43 15.04
N ARG A 301 3.89 10.45 15.73
CA ARG A 301 3.81 10.17 17.17
C ARG A 301 4.36 8.78 17.49
N ARG A 302 4.00 7.78 16.69
CA ARG A 302 4.47 6.40 16.90
C ARG A 302 5.95 6.25 16.69
N ILE A 303 6.49 6.85 15.64
CA ILE A 303 7.93 6.76 15.35
C ILE A 303 8.74 7.68 16.28
N GLY A 304 8.15 8.82 16.66
CA GLY A 304 8.75 9.82 17.53
C GLY A 304 9.04 9.35 18.97
N ILE A 305 8.35 8.32 19.44
CA ILE A 305 8.55 7.72 20.76
C ILE A 305 9.29 6.37 20.70
N ARG A 306 9.80 5.94 19.55
CA ARG A 306 10.47 4.66 19.40
C ARG A 306 11.97 4.81 19.26
N ARG A 307 12.70 3.82 19.80
CA ARG A 307 14.13 3.67 19.54
C ARG A 307 14.29 3.27 18.08
N ARG A 308 15.12 4.00 17.35
CA ARG A 308 15.51 3.67 16.00
C ARG A 308 16.91 3.10 16.01
N GLU A 309 17.07 1.94 15.44
CA GLU A 309 18.40 1.41 15.20
C GLU A 309 18.99 2.14 14.00
N VAL A 310 20.16 2.74 14.20
CA VAL A 310 20.72 3.71 13.26
C VAL A 310 21.59 2.97 12.25
N GLY A 311 20.93 2.10 11.44
CA GLY A 311 21.62 1.49 10.29
C GLY A 311 22.84 0.64 10.61
N ARG A 312 22.99 0.17 11.86
CA ARG A 312 24.14 -0.64 12.32
C ARG A 312 23.66 -1.85 13.10
N ILE A 313 24.06 -3.02 12.67
CA ILE A 313 23.73 -4.25 13.37
C ILE A 313 25.01 -4.94 13.82
N THR A 314 25.05 -5.23 15.12
CA THR A 314 26.09 -6.03 15.75
C THR A 314 25.61 -7.47 15.93
N ASP A 315 26.54 -8.42 15.95
CA ASP A 315 26.25 -9.79 16.34
C ASP A 315 26.09 -9.92 17.88
N GLN A 316 25.81 -11.14 18.34
CA GLN A 316 25.65 -11.43 19.78
C GLN A 316 26.92 -11.12 20.62
N GLY A 317 28.09 -11.08 20.00
CA GLY A 317 29.35 -10.69 20.61
C GLY A 317 29.60 -9.17 20.61
N GLY A 318 28.67 -8.35 20.11
CA GLY A 318 28.81 -6.89 20.01
C GLY A 318 29.67 -6.42 18.84
N VAL A 319 30.10 -7.33 17.94
CA VAL A 319 30.88 -6.97 16.75
C VAL A 319 29.98 -6.45 15.66
N LEU A 320 30.31 -5.28 15.07
CA LEU A 320 29.60 -4.69 13.95
C LEU A 320 29.66 -5.64 12.74
N ARG A 321 28.50 -5.95 12.14
CA ARG A 321 28.39 -6.89 11.02
C ARG A 321 27.73 -6.30 9.79
N VAL A 322 26.72 -5.44 9.98
CA VAL A 322 25.97 -4.84 8.86
C VAL A 322 25.81 -3.35 9.08
N ILE A 323 26.01 -2.58 8.00
CA ILE A 323 25.73 -1.14 7.94
C ILE A 323 24.75 -0.92 6.81
N PHE A 324 23.75 -0.07 7.03
CA PHE A 324 22.79 0.35 6.00
C PHE A 324 22.24 1.74 6.28
N PRO A 325 21.82 2.51 5.28
CA PRO A 325 21.21 3.82 5.49
C PRO A 325 19.85 3.68 6.19
N ALA A 326 19.68 4.40 7.29
CA ALA A 326 18.42 4.46 8.02
C ALA A 326 17.93 5.92 8.09
N PRO A 327 16.61 6.20 7.95
CA PRO A 327 16.08 7.55 8.01
C PRO A 327 16.24 8.16 9.41
N THR A 328 16.60 9.43 9.46
CA THR A 328 16.67 10.23 10.69
C THR A 328 15.28 10.70 11.13
N TRP A 329 15.16 11.29 12.32
CA TRP A 329 13.93 11.96 12.77
C TRP A 329 13.59 13.14 11.85
N GLU A 330 14.59 13.90 11.48
CA GLU A 330 14.51 15.04 10.60
C GLU A 330 14.03 14.65 9.20
N ASP A 331 14.45 13.49 8.68
CA ASP A 331 13.97 12.96 7.39
C ASP A 331 12.47 12.67 7.42
N PHE A 332 11.94 12.14 8.54
CA PHE A 332 10.51 11.90 8.69
C PHE A 332 9.73 13.22 8.81
N LEU A 333 10.25 14.23 9.52
CA LEU A 333 9.61 15.54 9.60
C LEU A 333 9.60 16.25 8.24
N SER A 334 10.73 16.23 7.53
CA SER A 334 10.85 16.79 6.19
C SER A 334 9.86 16.15 5.23
N LEU A 335 9.84 14.82 5.17
CA LEU A 335 8.91 14.08 4.32
C LEU A 335 7.44 14.40 4.64
N ALA A 336 7.10 14.58 5.92
CA ALA A 336 5.74 14.83 6.36
C ALA A 336 5.26 16.27 6.12
N PHE A 337 6.14 17.26 6.37
CA PHE A 337 5.71 18.64 6.49
C PHE A 337 6.16 19.58 5.38
N ASP A 338 7.31 19.37 4.73
CA ASP A 338 7.85 20.35 3.79
C ASP A 338 6.90 20.64 2.63
N GLU A 339 6.48 19.60 1.90
CA GLU A 339 5.57 19.78 0.77
C GLU A 339 4.15 20.14 1.22
N THR A 340 3.66 19.51 2.30
CA THR A 340 2.30 19.79 2.80
C THR A 340 2.18 21.25 3.27
N ARG A 341 3.20 21.78 3.93
CA ARG A 341 3.30 23.19 4.31
C ARG A 341 3.34 24.08 3.08
N PHE A 342 4.16 23.74 2.09
CA PHE A 342 4.33 24.56 0.88
C PHE A 342 3.03 24.65 0.06
N TYR A 343 2.41 23.53 -0.25
CA TYR A 343 1.16 23.50 -1.02
C TYR A 343 -0.07 23.95 -0.21
N GLY A 344 -0.02 23.86 1.12
CA GLY A 344 -1.08 24.31 2.00
C GLY A 344 -0.95 25.76 2.47
N ALA A 345 0.09 26.48 2.06
CA ALA A 345 0.49 27.77 2.61
C ALA A 345 -0.63 28.84 2.63
N THR A 346 -1.54 28.83 1.67
CA THR A 346 -2.68 29.75 1.59
C THR A 346 -3.96 29.22 2.23
N SER A 347 -3.97 27.98 2.72
CA SER A 347 -5.15 27.36 3.35
C SER A 347 -5.09 27.54 4.86
N ILE A 348 -5.95 28.41 5.39
CA ILE A 348 -6.07 28.67 6.83
C ILE A 348 -6.32 27.36 7.61
N GLN A 349 -7.22 26.51 7.12
CA GLN A 349 -7.56 25.23 7.74
C GLN A 349 -6.33 24.31 7.87
N VAL A 350 -5.53 24.21 6.79
CA VAL A 350 -4.35 23.35 6.77
C VAL A 350 -3.25 23.88 7.67
N MET A 351 -3.00 25.20 7.64
CA MET A 351 -1.98 25.83 8.49
C MET A 351 -2.31 25.63 9.99
N ARG A 352 -3.56 25.80 10.38
CA ARG A 352 -4.02 25.55 11.76
C ARG A 352 -3.85 24.10 12.17
N ARG A 353 -4.16 23.17 11.28
CA ARG A 353 -4.03 21.72 11.54
C ARG A 353 -2.56 21.31 11.65
N LEU A 354 -1.70 21.81 10.76
CA LEU A 354 -0.24 21.59 10.83
C LEU A 354 0.33 22.12 12.15
N ARG A 355 -0.08 23.33 12.54
CA ARG A 355 0.35 23.92 13.82
C ARG A 355 -0.03 23.04 15.00
N ASN A 356 -1.28 22.58 15.05
CA ASN A 356 -1.71 21.68 16.12
C ASN A 356 -0.91 20.38 16.13
N ALA A 357 -0.68 19.75 14.96
CA ALA A 357 0.11 18.54 14.87
C ALA A 357 1.52 18.70 15.40
N LEU A 358 2.18 19.82 15.10
CA LEU A 358 3.52 20.12 15.59
C LEU A 358 3.56 20.28 17.12
N TYR A 359 2.61 21.00 17.71
CA TYR A 359 2.54 21.15 19.18
C TYR A 359 2.18 19.84 19.89
N ASP A 360 1.27 19.07 19.31
CA ASP A 360 0.91 17.76 19.84
C ASP A 360 2.11 16.78 19.76
N LEU A 361 2.91 16.84 18.70
CA LEU A 361 4.15 16.06 18.56
C LEU A 361 5.19 16.50 19.59
N GLU A 362 5.41 17.82 19.75
CA GLU A 362 6.38 18.35 20.72
C GLU A 362 6.08 17.85 22.14
N SER A 363 4.79 17.73 22.49
CA SER A 363 4.36 17.29 23.83
C SER A 363 4.61 15.81 24.13
N VAL A 364 4.80 14.97 23.11
CA VAL A 364 4.89 13.50 23.31
C VAL A 364 6.27 12.92 22.99
N VAL A 365 7.10 13.63 22.23
CA VAL A 365 8.42 13.13 21.86
C VAL A 365 9.48 13.44 22.93
N PRO A 366 10.57 12.67 23.00
CA PRO A 366 11.71 12.97 23.89
C PRO A 366 12.31 14.35 23.61
N ALA A 367 12.93 14.96 24.64
CA ALA A 367 13.52 16.29 24.57
C ALA A 367 14.54 16.46 23.44
N SER A 368 15.31 15.41 23.13
CA SER A 368 16.27 15.40 22.01
C SER A 368 15.63 15.67 20.65
N ARG A 369 14.36 15.29 20.45
CA ARG A 369 13.60 15.45 19.20
C ARG A 369 12.81 16.74 19.10
N GLN A 370 12.58 17.43 20.22
CA GLN A 370 11.76 18.65 20.27
C GLN A 370 12.39 19.81 19.49
N LYS A 371 13.72 19.90 19.46
CA LYS A 371 14.43 20.99 18.75
C LYS A 371 14.06 21.03 17.26
N ALA A 372 14.02 19.87 16.59
CA ALA A 372 13.61 19.77 15.19
C ALA A 372 12.16 20.23 15.00
N ILE A 373 11.24 19.85 15.90
CA ILE A 373 9.83 20.25 15.83
C ILE A 373 9.67 21.77 16.00
N ARG A 374 10.39 22.39 16.95
CA ARG A 374 10.36 23.85 17.15
C ARG A 374 10.80 24.60 15.90
N HIS A 375 11.83 24.09 15.21
CA HIS A 375 12.24 24.66 13.93
C HIS A 375 11.09 24.64 12.91
N TYR A 376 10.29 23.55 12.83
CA TYR A 376 9.13 23.49 11.95
C TYR A 376 8.00 24.45 12.38
N ILE A 377 7.80 24.67 13.69
CA ILE A 377 6.82 25.64 14.20
C ILE A 377 7.22 27.07 13.75
N GLU A 378 8.49 27.45 13.94
CA GLU A 378 9.02 28.74 13.51
C GLU A 378 8.90 28.92 11.98
N HIS A 379 9.21 27.88 11.22
CA HIS A 379 9.11 27.89 9.75
C HIS A 379 7.66 28.00 9.26
N LEU A 380 6.71 27.39 9.99
CA LEU A 380 5.28 27.55 9.73
C LEU A 380 4.81 28.99 9.93
N ASP A 381 5.27 29.65 11.00
CA ASP A 381 4.95 31.06 11.28
C ASP A 381 5.43 31.98 10.15
N VAL A 382 6.65 31.76 9.64
CA VAL A 382 7.19 32.48 8.50
C VAL A 382 6.37 32.22 7.24
N THR A 383 5.97 30.96 7.03
CA THR A 383 5.16 30.59 5.87
C THR A 383 3.81 31.31 5.86
N VAL A 384 3.10 31.33 6.98
CA VAL A 384 1.80 32.01 7.11
C VAL A 384 1.94 33.51 6.84
N LYS A 385 2.95 34.17 7.46
CA LYS A 385 3.21 35.60 7.24
C LYS A 385 3.50 35.98 5.80
N ASN A 386 4.18 35.09 5.06
CA ASN A 386 4.56 35.35 3.67
C ASN A 386 3.49 34.98 2.65
N SER A 387 2.56 34.10 2.98
CA SER A 387 1.60 33.54 2.04
C SER A 387 0.16 34.05 2.22
N ILE A 388 -0.18 34.61 3.37
CA ILE A 388 -1.51 35.15 3.70
C ILE A 388 -1.34 36.65 3.91
N ASN A 389 -2.04 37.47 3.11
CA ASN A 389 -1.85 38.91 3.14
C ASN A 389 -2.67 39.62 4.25
N ASP A 390 -3.84 39.10 4.57
CA ASP A 390 -4.72 39.70 5.60
C ASP A 390 -4.25 39.34 7.01
N THR A 391 -4.17 40.34 7.90
CA THR A 391 -3.65 40.19 9.27
C THR A 391 -4.59 39.37 10.16
N GLU A 392 -5.91 39.47 9.96
CA GLU A 392 -6.89 38.67 10.70
C GLU A 392 -6.82 37.19 10.28
N ASP A 393 -6.71 36.94 8.98
CA ASP A 393 -6.49 35.60 8.44
C ASP A 393 -5.16 35.01 8.90
N GLN A 394 -4.06 35.78 8.96
CA GLN A 394 -2.80 35.34 9.53
C GLN A 394 -2.97 34.91 10.99
N THR A 395 -3.64 35.74 11.79
CA THR A 395 -3.90 35.45 13.21
C THR A 395 -4.73 34.16 13.34
N THR A 396 -5.71 33.99 12.49
CA THR A 396 -6.55 32.80 12.46
C THR A 396 -5.76 31.56 12.03
N ALA A 397 -4.92 31.66 11.01
CA ALA A 397 -4.08 30.55 10.51
C ALA A 397 -3.04 30.09 11.55
N LEU A 398 -2.61 30.98 12.45
CA LEU A 398 -1.67 30.70 13.52
C LEU A 398 -2.32 30.13 14.80
N GLN A 399 -3.64 29.96 14.84
CA GLN A 399 -4.30 29.26 15.95
C GLN A 399 -4.19 27.76 15.81
N GLN A 400 -4.20 27.03 16.92
CA GLN A 400 -4.25 25.57 16.92
C GLN A 400 -5.68 25.08 16.67
N ASP A 401 -5.84 24.09 15.79
CA ASP A 401 -7.13 23.46 15.55
C ASP A 401 -6.98 21.94 15.41
N ARG A 402 -7.28 21.23 16.48
CA ARG A 402 -7.16 19.78 16.53
C ARG A 402 -8.18 19.06 15.62
N GLN A 403 -9.34 19.68 15.43
CA GLN A 403 -10.42 19.08 14.63
C GLN A 403 -10.25 19.37 13.13
N GLY A 404 -9.47 20.41 12.79
CA GLY A 404 -9.34 20.86 11.41
C GLY A 404 -10.64 21.44 10.82
N LEU A 405 -11.61 21.81 11.68
CA LEU A 405 -12.92 22.34 11.26
C LEU A 405 -13.00 23.87 11.32
N GLY A 406 -11.94 24.53 11.76
CA GLY A 406 -11.94 25.97 11.92
C GLY A 406 -12.51 26.47 13.25
N LEU A 407 -12.78 25.58 14.19
CA LEU A 407 -13.33 25.90 15.51
C LEU A 407 -12.21 25.85 16.56
N SER A 408 -11.59 27.00 16.85
CA SER A 408 -10.66 27.10 17.98
C SER A 408 -11.44 27.16 19.29
N ARG A 409 -11.26 26.15 20.15
CA ARG A 409 -11.51 26.37 21.59
C ARG A 409 -10.26 27.04 22.17
N LYS A 410 -10.36 28.30 22.57
CA LYS A 410 -9.39 28.87 23.51
C LYS A 410 -9.37 27.95 24.73
N ARG A 411 -8.25 27.26 24.96
CA ARG A 411 -8.00 26.69 26.27
C ARG A 411 -7.76 27.91 27.17
N GLU A 412 -8.73 28.27 27.99
CA GLU A 412 -8.49 29.07 29.19
C GLU A 412 -7.55 28.23 30.05
N VAL A 413 -6.35 28.75 30.29
CA VAL A 413 -5.33 28.18 31.17
C VAL A 413 -5.71 28.49 32.58
#